data_eec5975fbda75b92158b6c6cee1925f5
#
_entry.id   eec5975fbda75b92158b6c6cee1925f5
#
_cell.length_a   1.000
_cell.length_b   1.000
_cell.length_c   1.000
_cell.angle_alpha   90.00
_cell.angle_beta   90.00
_cell.angle_gamma   90.00
#
_symmetry.space_group_name_H-M   'P 1'
#
loop_
_entity.id
_entity.type
_entity.pdbx_description
1 polymer ?
#
loop_
_entity_poly.entity_id
_entity_poly.type
_entity_poly.pdbx_seq_one_letter_code
_entity_poly.pdbx_strand_id
1 'polypeptide(L)'
;MPNTKFFRFGYTIIILLLIILLSSKVSFIFHPIEIIFNTLFFPLLIGGVIFYLLRPIVYYLHNKKVPKVLSILLIYLLFIGLGTLLVFLIGPKLQDQFEGLIRNIPGIVDSLNQKINTLRENKWFDRFQHNDFLSLDSIMTKASEYAKEFANDIGSKITDIIGILTSIATIIVTVPFIVFYLLKDSQGLGTRAVRFLPYLQATEAKKIIKDMDEAVSSYIQGQALAAFIVGVMMYIGYSIIGLPYGLILAVIAMITNIIPFLGAFIAFVPAIIIGLITSPVMAIKVAFVVIVVQQIDGNVTSPLIMGRKLDIHPLTVILILLVAGNLGGLLGMILAVPTYALLKVIVSHTYRLYRLSKDKEKDGIQIIE
;
A
#
# COMPACT_ATOMS: atom_id res chain seq x y z
N MET A 1 44.79 -20.67 20.76
CA MET A 1 43.94 -19.81 19.91
C MET A 1 43.95 -18.40 20.50
N PRO A 2 44.25 -17.35 19.72
CA PRO A 2 44.29 -16.01 20.24
C PRO A 2 42.92 -15.57 20.75
N ASN A 3 42.87 -15.23 22.02
CA ASN A 3 41.60 -14.99 22.77
C ASN A 3 41.18 -13.51 22.79
N THR A 4 41.68 -12.71 21.86
CA THR A 4 41.35 -11.28 21.76
C THR A 4 39.98 -11.07 21.13
N LYS A 5 39.22 -10.09 21.61
CA LYS A 5 37.87 -9.76 21.10
C LYS A 5 37.84 -9.57 19.57
N PHE A 6 38.94 -9.05 19.02
CA PHE A 6 39.12 -8.84 17.56
C PHE A 6 39.12 -10.16 16.77
N PHE A 7 39.87 -11.18 17.23
CA PHE A 7 39.87 -12.50 16.58
C PHE A 7 38.51 -13.20 16.65
N ARG A 8 37.83 -13.12 17.79
CA ARG A 8 36.45 -13.67 17.91
C ARG A 8 35.51 -13.02 16.91
N PHE A 9 35.56 -11.70 16.77
CA PHE A 9 34.77 -10.97 15.79
C PHE A 9 35.08 -11.40 14.35
N GLY A 10 36.38 -11.51 14.00
CA GLY A 10 36.82 -11.98 12.69
C GLY A 10 36.34 -13.42 12.39
N TYR A 11 36.46 -14.37 13.33
CA TYR A 11 35.94 -15.72 13.18
C TYR A 11 34.43 -15.75 13.03
N THR A 12 33.69 -14.92 13.77
CA THR A 12 32.21 -14.84 13.64
C THR A 12 31.83 -14.40 12.24
N ILE A 13 32.51 -13.38 11.68
CA ILE A 13 32.25 -12.92 10.32
C ILE A 13 32.57 -14.01 9.30
N ILE A 14 33.75 -14.67 9.42
CA ILE A 14 34.16 -15.76 8.51
C ILE A 14 33.13 -16.91 8.54
N ILE A 15 32.71 -17.36 9.72
CA ILE A 15 31.70 -18.40 9.89
C ILE A 15 30.39 -17.96 9.24
N LEU A 16 29.96 -16.73 9.46
CA LEU A 16 28.71 -16.20 8.88
C LEU A 16 28.77 -16.14 7.35
N LEU A 17 29.88 -15.67 6.78
CA LEU A 17 30.11 -15.68 5.34
C LEU A 17 30.16 -17.11 4.77
N LEU A 18 30.79 -18.04 5.48
CA LEU A 18 30.86 -19.44 5.08
C LEU A 18 29.49 -20.12 5.13
N ILE A 19 28.66 -19.80 6.13
CA ILE A 19 27.27 -20.25 6.20
C ILE A 19 26.48 -19.71 5.00
N ILE A 20 26.60 -18.42 4.67
CA ILE A 20 25.92 -17.83 3.52
C ILE A 20 26.37 -18.50 2.22
N LEU A 21 27.68 -18.71 2.06
CA LEU A 21 28.24 -19.33 0.86
C LEU A 21 27.82 -20.82 0.73
N LEU A 22 27.78 -21.57 1.81
CA LEU A 22 27.29 -22.95 1.82
C LEU A 22 25.78 -22.98 1.54
N SER A 23 25.01 -22.07 2.15
CA SER A 23 23.56 -21.96 1.94
C SER A 23 23.24 -21.68 0.46
N SER A 24 24.03 -20.86 -0.23
CA SER A 24 23.84 -20.58 -1.65
C SER A 24 24.12 -21.79 -2.56
N LYS A 25 24.97 -22.73 -2.11
CA LYS A 25 25.27 -23.99 -2.83
C LYS A 25 24.22 -25.07 -2.59
N VAL A 26 23.44 -24.96 -1.51
CA VAL A 26 22.42 -25.95 -1.10
C VAL A 26 21.01 -25.39 -1.33
N SER A 27 20.82 -24.67 -2.43
CA SER A 27 19.58 -23.99 -2.78
C SER A 27 18.36 -24.91 -2.81
N PHE A 28 18.53 -26.20 -3.12
CA PHE A 28 17.43 -27.18 -3.15
C PHE A 28 16.73 -27.37 -1.78
N ILE A 29 17.43 -27.13 -0.66
CA ILE A 29 16.83 -27.19 0.68
C ILE A 29 15.93 -25.98 0.93
N PHE A 30 16.27 -24.82 0.36
CA PHE A 30 15.51 -23.59 0.54
C PHE A 30 14.33 -23.47 -0.45
N HIS A 31 14.38 -24.20 -1.56
CA HIS A 31 13.33 -24.15 -2.59
C HIS A 31 11.92 -24.50 -2.06
N PRO A 32 11.71 -25.55 -1.23
CA PRO A 32 10.39 -25.79 -0.63
C PRO A 32 9.93 -24.63 0.28
N ILE A 33 10.86 -24.02 1.02
CA ILE A 33 10.56 -22.86 1.89
C ILE A 33 10.15 -21.66 1.05
N GLU A 34 10.86 -21.41 -0.05
CA GLU A 34 10.54 -20.37 -1.02
C GLU A 34 9.15 -20.56 -1.63
N ILE A 35 8.81 -21.80 -2.03
CA ILE A 35 7.48 -22.12 -2.56
C ILE A 35 6.40 -21.84 -1.51
N ILE A 36 6.59 -22.31 -0.27
CA ILE A 36 5.65 -22.08 0.82
C ILE A 36 5.49 -20.58 1.05
N PHE A 37 6.60 -19.83 1.12
CA PHE A 37 6.57 -18.39 1.34
C PHE A 37 5.83 -17.67 0.21
N ASN A 38 6.19 -17.92 -1.04
CA ASN A 38 5.58 -17.28 -2.21
C ASN A 38 4.09 -17.65 -2.34
N THR A 39 3.70 -18.88 -2.00
CA THR A 39 2.30 -19.32 -2.09
C THR A 39 1.43 -18.72 -0.99
N LEU A 40 1.94 -18.63 0.25
CA LEU A 40 1.15 -18.19 1.40
C LEU A 40 1.24 -16.68 1.63
N PHE A 41 2.31 -16.03 1.18
CA PHE A 41 2.60 -14.63 1.47
C PHE A 41 1.44 -13.71 1.03
N PHE A 42 1.02 -13.80 -0.23
CA PHE A 42 -0.06 -12.96 -0.76
C PHE A 42 -1.42 -13.22 -0.11
N PRO A 43 -1.90 -14.47 0.03
CA PRO A 43 -3.14 -14.74 0.73
C PRO A 43 -3.14 -14.29 2.19
N LEU A 44 -2.03 -14.48 2.92
CA LEU A 44 -1.89 -14.04 4.31
C LEU A 44 -1.89 -12.51 4.42
N LEU A 45 -1.22 -11.83 3.50
CA LEU A 45 -1.16 -10.39 3.45
C LEU A 45 -2.53 -9.78 3.19
N ILE A 46 -3.19 -10.21 2.11
CA ILE A 46 -4.54 -9.75 1.76
C ILE A 46 -5.53 -10.09 2.89
N GLY A 47 -5.45 -11.32 3.40
CA GLY A 47 -6.26 -11.76 4.53
C GLY A 47 -6.02 -10.92 5.79
N GLY A 48 -4.76 -10.54 6.06
CA GLY A 48 -4.40 -9.65 7.17
C GLY A 48 -4.99 -8.25 7.03
N VAL A 49 -4.92 -7.66 5.84
CA VAL A 49 -5.54 -6.35 5.56
C VAL A 49 -7.05 -6.42 5.77
N ILE A 50 -7.73 -7.41 5.16
CA ILE A 50 -9.18 -7.60 5.29
C ILE A 50 -9.55 -7.88 6.75
N PHE A 51 -8.75 -8.68 7.46
CA PHE A 51 -8.94 -8.92 8.89
C PHE A 51 -8.97 -7.62 9.70
N TYR A 52 -7.97 -6.74 9.51
CA TYR A 52 -7.94 -5.46 10.22
C TYR A 52 -9.09 -4.53 9.85
N LEU A 53 -9.56 -4.55 8.62
CA LEU A 53 -10.73 -3.77 8.17
C LEU A 53 -12.04 -4.29 8.77
N LEU A 54 -12.24 -5.62 8.82
CA LEU A 54 -13.48 -6.23 9.30
C LEU A 54 -13.56 -6.35 10.83
N ARG A 55 -12.40 -6.43 11.48
CA ARG A 55 -12.26 -6.65 12.92
C ARG A 55 -13.13 -5.71 13.79
N PRO A 56 -13.14 -4.37 13.60
CA PRO A 56 -13.95 -3.49 14.43
C PRO A 56 -15.44 -3.77 14.30
N ILE A 57 -15.91 -4.14 13.10
CA ILE A 57 -17.32 -4.42 12.84
C ILE A 57 -17.73 -5.74 13.51
N VAL A 58 -16.88 -6.77 13.41
CA VAL A 58 -17.09 -8.07 14.10
C VAL A 58 -17.18 -7.88 15.61
N TYR A 59 -16.23 -7.11 16.19
CA TYR A 59 -16.26 -6.84 17.62
C TYR A 59 -17.48 -6.03 18.07
N TYR A 60 -17.91 -5.05 17.26
CA TYR A 60 -19.13 -4.29 17.53
C TYR A 60 -20.36 -5.19 17.60
N LEU A 61 -20.53 -6.13 16.66
CA LEU A 61 -21.63 -7.09 16.69
C LEU A 61 -21.50 -8.06 17.88
N HIS A 62 -20.30 -8.54 18.14
CA HIS A 62 -20.03 -9.46 19.26
C HIS A 62 -20.36 -8.83 20.61
N ASN A 63 -20.03 -7.56 20.82
CA ASN A 63 -20.37 -6.80 22.02
C ASN A 63 -21.89 -6.62 22.21
N LYS A 64 -22.66 -6.73 21.13
CA LYS A 64 -24.14 -6.77 21.17
C LYS A 64 -24.71 -8.17 21.44
N LYS A 65 -23.91 -9.07 22.02
CA LYS A 65 -24.27 -10.46 22.41
C LYS A 65 -24.47 -11.41 21.21
N VAL A 66 -24.09 -11.05 20.00
CA VAL A 66 -24.11 -11.98 18.85
C VAL A 66 -22.90 -12.93 18.97
N PRO A 67 -23.10 -14.26 18.84
CA PRO A 67 -21.99 -15.20 18.81
C PRO A 67 -20.94 -14.83 17.77
N LYS A 68 -19.64 -14.94 18.11
CA LYS A 68 -18.54 -14.45 17.27
C LYS A 68 -18.55 -15.03 15.85
N VAL A 69 -18.82 -16.33 15.72
CA VAL A 69 -18.93 -17.02 14.43
C VAL A 69 -20.08 -16.44 13.60
N LEU A 70 -21.23 -16.22 14.22
CA LEU A 70 -22.40 -15.64 13.54
C LEU A 70 -22.11 -14.19 13.11
N SER A 71 -21.41 -13.41 13.93
CA SER A 71 -20.98 -12.04 13.57
C SER A 71 -20.08 -12.04 12.33
N ILE A 72 -19.15 -12.99 12.21
CA ILE A 72 -18.28 -13.11 11.04
C ILE A 72 -19.09 -13.47 9.79
N LEU A 73 -19.98 -14.45 9.89
CA LEU A 73 -20.83 -14.89 8.77
C LEU A 73 -21.77 -13.77 8.29
N LEU A 74 -22.38 -13.03 9.22
CA LEU A 74 -23.23 -11.88 8.90
C LEU A 74 -22.46 -10.79 8.15
N ILE A 75 -21.22 -10.52 8.59
CA ILE A 75 -20.37 -9.54 7.92
C ILE A 75 -19.96 -10.02 6.53
N TYR A 76 -19.64 -11.30 6.36
CA TYR A 76 -19.37 -11.85 5.03
C TYR A 76 -20.59 -11.71 4.11
N LEU A 77 -21.78 -12.07 4.60
CA LEU A 77 -23.01 -11.91 3.82
C LEU A 77 -23.26 -10.44 3.45
N LEU A 78 -23.04 -9.53 4.40
CA LEU A 78 -23.17 -8.08 4.17
C LEU A 78 -22.18 -7.59 3.10
N PHE A 79 -20.90 -7.98 3.20
CA PHE A 79 -19.87 -7.55 2.24
C PHE A 79 -20.08 -8.16 0.85
N ILE A 80 -20.49 -9.43 0.76
CA ILE A 80 -20.83 -10.07 -0.52
C ILE A 80 -22.07 -9.39 -1.11
N GLY A 81 -23.10 -9.15 -0.31
CA GLY A 81 -24.33 -8.48 -0.76
C GLY A 81 -24.06 -7.04 -1.22
N LEU A 82 -23.32 -6.27 -0.42
CA LEU A 82 -22.94 -4.89 -0.77
C LEU A 82 -22.05 -4.87 -2.00
N GLY A 83 -21.04 -5.75 -2.06
CA GLY A 83 -20.15 -5.89 -3.21
C GLY A 83 -20.90 -6.22 -4.49
N THR A 84 -21.82 -7.19 -4.45
CA THR A 84 -22.67 -7.56 -5.58
C THR A 84 -23.54 -6.38 -6.00
N LEU A 85 -24.15 -5.67 -5.04
CA LEU A 85 -24.96 -4.48 -5.32
C LEU A 85 -24.12 -3.37 -5.99
N LEU A 86 -22.93 -3.10 -5.49
CA LEU A 86 -22.01 -2.11 -6.08
C LEU A 86 -21.58 -2.50 -7.50
N VAL A 87 -21.22 -3.76 -7.72
CA VAL A 87 -20.89 -4.27 -9.06
C VAL A 87 -22.07 -4.13 -10.00
N PHE A 88 -23.30 -4.41 -9.55
CA PHE A 88 -24.48 -4.29 -10.39
C PHE A 88 -24.84 -2.83 -10.72
N LEU A 89 -24.68 -1.90 -9.76
CA LEU A 89 -25.04 -0.49 -9.95
C LEU A 89 -23.96 0.31 -10.69
N ILE A 90 -22.70 0.06 -10.37
CA ILE A 90 -21.57 0.89 -10.83
C ILE A 90 -20.80 0.17 -11.95
N GLY A 91 -20.79 -1.18 -11.93
CA GLY A 91 -20.03 -2.01 -12.86
C GLY A 91 -20.28 -1.70 -14.33
N PRO A 92 -21.53 -1.65 -14.84
CA PRO A 92 -21.79 -1.32 -16.25
C PRO A 92 -21.22 0.03 -16.65
N LYS A 93 -21.38 1.06 -15.82
CA LYS A 93 -20.87 2.40 -16.07
C LYS A 93 -19.33 2.46 -16.03
N LEU A 94 -18.70 1.69 -15.15
CA LEU A 94 -17.24 1.54 -15.11
C LEU A 94 -16.73 0.82 -16.36
N GLN A 95 -17.41 -0.25 -16.78
CA GLN A 95 -17.06 -0.99 -18.00
C GLN A 95 -17.15 -0.09 -19.22
N ASP A 96 -18.25 0.64 -19.40
CA ASP A 96 -18.42 1.58 -20.51
C ASP A 96 -17.32 2.65 -20.54
N GLN A 97 -16.98 3.22 -19.37
CA GLN A 97 -15.91 4.22 -19.27
C GLN A 97 -14.53 3.61 -19.52
N PHE A 98 -14.28 2.40 -19.03
CA PHE A 98 -13.03 1.69 -19.24
C PHE A 98 -12.81 1.32 -20.72
N GLU A 99 -13.84 0.73 -21.37
CA GLU A 99 -13.79 0.41 -22.78
C GLU A 99 -13.66 1.67 -23.64
N GLY A 100 -14.41 2.72 -23.30
CA GLY A 100 -14.33 4.02 -23.97
C GLY A 100 -12.94 4.63 -23.85
N LEU A 101 -12.32 4.56 -22.67
CA LEU A 101 -10.97 5.05 -22.45
C LEU A 101 -9.95 4.27 -23.28
N ILE A 102 -9.99 2.92 -23.26
CA ILE A 102 -9.07 2.08 -24.04
C ILE A 102 -9.23 2.32 -25.54
N ARG A 103 -10.45 2.34 -26.04
CA ARG A 103 -10.71 2.60 -27.48
C ARG A 103 -10.22 3.96 -27.92
N ASN A 104 -10.24 4.95 -27.05
CA ASN A 104 -9.82 6.32 -27.35
C ASN A 104 -8.32 6.58 -27.11
N ILE A 105 -7.55 5.63 -26.54
CA ILE A 105 -6.11 5.82 -26.32
C ILE A 105 -5.36 6.24 -27.59
N PRO A 106 -5.56 5.61 -28.78
CA PRO A 106 -4.91 6.08 -30.01
C PRO A 106 -5.29 7.53 -30.37
N GLY A 107 -6.57 7.86 -30.32
CA GLY A 107 -7.06 9.23 -30.56
C GLY A 107 -6.59 10.25 -29.52
N ILE A 108 -6.35 9.79 -28.26
CA ILE A 108 -5.76 10.58 -27.19
C ILE A 108 -4.33 10.98 -27.54
N VAL A 109 -3.51 10.03 -28.01
CA VAL A 109 -2.12 10.24 -28.42
C VAL A 109 -2.07 11.19 -29.63
N ASP A 110 -2.93 10.97 -30.62
CA ASP A 110 -2.98 11.81 -31.82
C ASP A 110 -3.44 13.25 -31.50
N SER A 111 -4.43 13.40 -30.63
CA SER A 111 -4.92 14.70 -30.17
C SER A 111 -3.87 15.47 -29.35
N LEU A 112 -3.10 14.78 -28.52
CA LEU A 112 -1.97 15.36 -27.78
C LEU A 112 -0.91 15.85 -28.77
N ASN A 113 -0.50 15.02 -29.73
CA ASN A 113 0.50 15.38 -30.74
C ASN A 113 0.05 16.60 -31.54
N GLN A 114 -1.21 16.66 -31.99
CA GLN A 114 -1.75 17.81 -32.74
C GLN A 114 -1.74 19.10 -31.88
N LYS A 115 -2.22 19.02 -30.63
CA LYS A 115 -2.25 20.21 -29.75
C LYS A 115 -0.85 20.73 -29.43
N ILE A 116 0.13 19.85 -29.32
CA ILE A 116 1.52 20.24 -29.08
C ILE A 116 2.12 20.89 -30.31
N ASN A 117 1.87 20.35 -31.51
CA ASN A 117 2.30 21.00 -32.75
C ASN A 117 1.70 22.40 -32.87
N THR A 118 0.43 22.57 -32.54
CA THR A 118 -0.23 23.89 -32.52
C THR A 118 0.37 24.84 -31.45
N LEU A 119 0.80 24.31 -30.31
CA LEU A 119 1.50 25.11 -29.28
C LEU A 119 2.91 25.50 -29.72
N ARG A 120 3.60 24.64 -30.49
CA ARG A 120 4.92 24.93 -31.07
C ARG A 120 4.89 26.06 -32.08
N GLU A 121 3.80 26.20 -32.84
CA GLU A 121 3.63 27.32 -33.79
C GLU A 121 3.41 28.67 -33.12
N ASN A 122 3.17 28.70 -31.81
CA ASN A 122 2.99 29.93 -31.04
C ASN A 122 4.34 30.48 -30.56
N LYS A 123 4.68 31.72 -31.04
CA LYS A 123 5.92 32.47 -30.74
C LYS A 123 6.27 32.62 -29.24
N TRP A 124 5.35 32.33 -28.34
CA TRP A 124 5.59 32.29 -26.87
C TRP A 124 6.44 31.10 -26.46
N PHE A 125 6.42 30.02 -27.23
CA PHE A 125 7.07 28.77 -26.89
C PHE A 125 8.57 28.77 -27.26
N ASP A 126 8.97 29.55 -28.28
CA ASP A 126 10.40 29.68 -28.68
C ASP A 126 11.30 30.20 -27.57
N ARG A 127 10.74 30.94 -26.60
CA ARG A 127 11.52 31.46 -25.46
C ARG A 127 11.85 30.39 -24.39
N PHE A 128 11.13 29.27 -24.36
CA PHE A 128 11.35 28.19 -23.39
C PHE A 128 12.18 27.03 -23.94
N GLN A 129 12.41 26.97 -25.25
CA GLN A 129 13.18 25.90 -25.90
C GLN A 129 14.71 25.97 -25.67
N HIS A 130 15.22 27.07 -25.12
CA HIS A 130 16.68 27.23 -24.89
C HIS A 130 17.18 26.55 -23.61
N ASN A 131 16.38 25.83 -22.89
CA ASN A 131 16.82 25.02 -21.73
C ASN A 131 16.71 23.53 -22.07
N ASP A 132 17.84 22.91 -22.35
CA ASP A 132 18.01 21.47 -22.65
C ASP A 132 17.45 20.50 -21.57
N PHE A 133 17.03 21.01 -20.40
CA PHE A 133 16.55 20.20 -19.29
C PHE A 133 15.09 19.75 -19.40
N LEU A 134 14.29 20.35 -20.30
CA LEU A 134 12.87 20.01 -20.50
C LEU A 134 12.58 19.94 -22.00
N SER A 135 13.19 19.01 -22.72
CA SER A 135 12.78 18.73 -24.08
C SER A 135 11.39 18.06 -24.02
N LEU A 136 10.33 18.87 -24.20
CA LEU A 136 8.95 18.41 -24.27
C LEU A 136 8.80 17.26 -25.27
N ASP A 137 9.65 17.22 -26.30
CA ASP A 137 9.74 16.12 -27.26
C ASP A 137 10.08 14.78 -26.62
N SER A 138 11.04 14.75 -25.71
CA SER A 138 11.42 13.51 -25.02
C SER A 138 10.37 13.04 -24.02
N ILE A 139 9.70 13.98 -23.35
CA ILE A 139 8.62 13.66 -22.42
C ILE A 139 7.41 13.12 -23.19
N MET A 140 7.11 13.70 -24.32
CA MET A 140 5.97 13.34 -25.17
C MET A 140 6.16 12.03 -25.91
N THR A 141 7.34 11.82 -26.49
CA THR A 141 7.68 10.55 -27.13
C THR A 141 7.58 9.42 -26.12
N LYS A 142 8.14 9.62 -24.93
CA LYS A 142 8.00 8.65 -23.83
C LYS A 142 6.56 8.47 -23.37
N ALA A 143 5.78 9.55 -23.22
CA ALA A 143 4.37 9.43 -22.85
C ALA A 143 3.54 8.68 -23.89
N SER A 144 3.81 8.90 -25.20
CA SER A 144 3.14 8.18 -26.28
C SER A 144 3.60 6.73 -26.39
N GLU A 145 4.90 6.45 -26.15
CA GLU A 145 5.43 5.08 -26.05
C GLU A 145 4.83 4.33 -24.88
N TYR A 146 4.81 4.94 -23.69
CA TYR A 146 4.17 4.34 -22.51
C TYR A 146 2.66 4.13 -22.70
N ALA A 147 1.97 5.05 -23.36
CA ALA A 147 0.54 4.86 -23.63
C ALA A 147 0.29 3.71 -24.61
N LYS A 148 1.12 3.57 -25.67
CA LYS A 148 1.07 2.45 -26.61
C LYS A 148 1.47 1.13 -25.96
N GLU A 149 2.54 1.14 -25.16
CA GLU A 149 2.99 -0.03 -24.41
C GLU A 149 1.93 -0.49 -23.41
N PHE A 150 1.31 0.45 -22.68
CA PHE A 150 0.20 0.17 -21.77
C PHE A 150 -1.02 -0.41 -22.50
N ALA A 151 -1.39 0.13 -23.68
CA ALA A 151 -2.49 -0.40 -24.48
C ALA A 151 -2.18 -1.81 -25.02
N ASN A 152 -0.95 -2.05 -25.50
CA ASN A 152 -0.50 -3.36 -25.98
C ASN A 152 -0.38 -4.37 -24.84
N ASP A 153 0.12 -3.94 -23.67
CA ASP A 153 0.25 -4.77 -22.47
C ASP A 153 -1.14 -5.22 -21.96
N ILE A 154 -2.13 -4.34 -21.97
CA ILE A 154 -3.51 -4.72 -21.63
C ILE A 154 -4.06 -5.72 -22.66
N GLY A 155 -3.80 -5.51 -23.95
CA GLY A 155 -4.25 -6.41 -25.02
C GLY A 155 -3.60 -7.80 -24.96
N SER A 156 -2.30 -7.86 -24.65
CA SER A 156 -1.55 -9.13 -24.54
C SER A 156 -1.83 -9.89 -23.24
N LYS A 157 -2.04 -9.17 -22.13
CA LYS A 157 -2.35 -9.79 -20.83
C LYS A 157 -3.76 -10.37 -20.73
N ILE A 158 -4.65 -10.07 -21.68
CA ILE A 158 -5.94 -10.78 -21.80
C ILE A 158 -5.72 -12.27 -22.07
N THR A 159 -4.64 -12.66 -22.73
CA THR A 159 -4.29 -14.07 -22.98
C THR A 159 -3.72 -14.78 -21.74
N ASP A 160 -3.13 -14.05 -20.80
CA ASP A 160 -2.65 -14.60 -19.53
C ASP A 160 -3.77 -14.81 -18.47
N ILE A 161 -5.02 -14.50 -18.84
CA ILE A 161 -6.20 -14.59 -17.95
C ILE A 161 -6.35 -16.00 -17.35
N ILE A 162 -5.94 -17.06 -18.03
CA ILE A 162 -6.05 -18.44 -17.51
C ILE A 162 -5.13 -18.65 -16.29
N GLY A 163 -3.90 -18.15 -16.36
CA GLY A 163 -2.96 -18.17 -15.21
C GLY A 163 -3.44 -17.28 -14.06
N ILE A 164 -3.96 -16.11 -14.39
CA ILE A 164 -4.55 -15.17 -13.44
C ILE A 164 -5.80 -15.77 -12.80
N LEU A 165 -6.69 -16.43 -13.55
CA LEU A 165 -7.89 -17.09 -13.03
C LEU A 165 -7.56 -18.17 -12.00
N THR A 166 -6.52 -18.98 -12.23
CA THR A 166 -6.09 -20.01 -11.27
C THR A 166 -5.57 -19.36 -9.98
N SER A 167 -4.76 -18.31 -10.09
CA SER A 167 -4.25 -17.55 -8.95
C SER A 167 -5.37 -16.83 -8.19
N ILE A 168 -6.30 -16.20 -8.90
CA ILE A 168 -7.47 -15.54 -8.33
C ILE A 168 -8.39 -16.57 -7.64
N ALA A 169 -8.64 -17.74 -8.23
CA ALA A 169 -9.44 -18.78 -7.61
C ALA A 169 -8.82 -19.23 -6.26
N THR A 170 -7.51 -19.41 -6.22
CA THR A 170 -6.81 -19.73 -4.98
C THR A 170 -6.98 -18.61 -3.94
N ILE A 171 -6.84 -17.36 -4.32
CA ILE A 171 -7.02 -16.20 -3.43
C ILE A 171 -8.47 -16.10 -2.95
N ILE A 172 -9.46 -16.22 -3.86
CA ILE A 172 -10.89 -16.14 -3.54
C ILE A 172 -11.32 -17.20 -2.54
N VAL A 173 -10.75 -18.40 -2.62
CA VAL A 173 -11.06 -19.46 -1.66
C VAL A 173 -10.23 -19.29 -0.38
N THR A 174 -8.92 -19.09 -0.48
CA THR A 174 -8.01 -19.12 0.66
C THR A 174 -8.17 -17.90 1.57
N VAL A 175 -8.34 -16.69 1.00
CA VAL A 175 -8.44 -15.46 1.79
C VAL A 175 -9.62 -15.44 2.75
N PRO A 176 -10.86 -15.80 2.37
CA PRO A 176 -11.97 -15.86 3.31
C PRO A 176 -11.72 -16.84 4.46
N PHE A 177 -11.10 -18.00 4.20
CA PHE A 177 -10.73 -18.93 5.27
C PHE A 177 -9.71 -18.31 6.23
N ILE A 178 -8.65 -17.69 5.70
CA ILE A 178 -7.64 -17.00 6.51
C ILE A 178 -8.30 -15.93 7.38
N VAL A 179 -9.12 -15.06 6.79
CA VAL A 179 -9.82 -13.98 7.50
C VAL A 179 -10.77 -14.55 8.56
N PHE A 180 -11.49 -15.62 8.25
CA PHE A 180 -12.37 -16.27 9.21
C PHE A 180 -11.60 -16.76 10.45
N TYR A 181 -10.51 -17.49 10.26
CA TYR A 181 -9.70 -17.99 11.36
C TYR A 181 -8.98 -16.87 12.11
N LEU A 182 -8.46 -15.86 11.43
CA LEU A 182 -7.88 -14.69 12.07
C LEU A 182 -8.91 -13.95 12.93
N LEU A 183 -10.13 -13.73 12.42
CA LEU A 183 -11.21 -13.08 13.17
C LEU A 183 -11.65 -13.94 14.36
N LYS A 184 -11.81 -15.25 14.17
CA LYS A 184 -12.25 -16.18 15.21
C LYS A 184 -11.25 -16.25 16.36
N ASP A 185 -9.95 -16.41 16.05
CA ASP A 185 -8.90 -16.72 17.03
C ASP A 185 -8.00 -15.51 17.38
N SER A 186 -8.36 -14.31 16.95
CA SER A 186 -7.56 -13.08 17.09
C SER A 186 -7.06 -12.80 18.51
N GLN A 187 -7.84 -13.12 19.54
CA GLN A 187 -7.47 -12.89 20.95
C GLN A 187 -6.42 -13.89 21.46
N GLY A 188 -6.28 -15.03 20.81
CA GLY A 188 -5.37 -16.10 21.24
C GLY A 188 -4.00 -16.08 20.59
N LEU A 189 -3.85 -15.46 19.42
CA LEU A 189 -2.59 -15.52 18.64
C LEU A 189 -1.42 -14.86 19.39
N GLY A 190 -1.60 -13.65 19.86
CA GLY A 190 -0.56 -12.93 20.62
C GLY A 190 -0.21 -13.60 21.95
N THR A 191 -1.20 -14.14 22.65
CA THR A 191 -0.98 -14.83 23.93
C THR A 191 -0.31 -16.18 23.76
N ARG A 192 -0.58 -16.91 22.67
CA ARG A 192 0.09 -18.18 22.35
C ARG A 192 1.56 -17.97 22.01
N ALA A 193 1.89 -16.92 21.24
CA ALA A 193 3.27 -16.60 20.87
C ALA A 193 4.17 -16.34 22.09
N VAL A 194 3.61 -15.79 23.18
CA VAL A 194 4.36 -15.43 24.39
C VAL A 194 4.40 -16.54 25.43
N ARG A 195 3.68 -17.63 25.21
CA ARG A 195 3.54 -18.72 26.20
C ARG A 195 4.85 -19.40 26.55
N PHE A 196 5.81 -19.36 25.67
CA PHE A 196 7.12 -20.01 25.84
C PHE A 196 8.14 -19.09 26.53
N LEU A 197 7.79 -17.83 26.85
CA LEU A 197 8.69 -16.89 27.49
C LEU A 197 8.53 -16.91 29.02
N PRO A 198 9.60 -16.63 29.80
CA PRO A 198 9.51 -16.41 31.24
C PRO A 198 8.51 -15.30 31.57
N TYR A 199 7.86 -15.37 32.74
CA TYR A 199 6.72 -14.52 33.11
C TYR A 199 6.97 -13.00 32.93
N LEU A 200 8.12 -12.49 33.37
CA LEU A 200 8.46 -11.07 33.23
C LEU A 200 8.62 -10.66 31.76
N GLN A 201 9.27 -11.50 30.94
CA GLN A 201 9.43 -11.30 29.52
C GLN A 201 8.10 -11.46 28.78
N ALA A 202 7.23 -12.36 29.24
CA ALA A 202 5.90 -12.58 28.65
C ALA A 202 5.00 -11.34 28.82
N THR A 203 5.10 -10.62 29.92
CA THR A 203 4.31 -9.41 30.17
C THR A 203 4.72 -8.26 29.23
N GLU A 204 6.02 -8.03 29.09
CA GLU A 204 6.54 -7.01 28.17
C GLU A 204 6.27 -7.40 26.69
N ALA A 205 6.48 -8.67 26.33
CA ALA A 205 6.17 -9.17 24.99
C ALA A 205 4.69 -9.01 24.63
N LYS A 206 3.75 -9.25 25.55
CA LYS A 206 2.31 -8.99 25.33
C LYS A 206 2.04 -7.52 25.04
N LYS A 207 2.72 -6.61 25.75
CA LYS A 207 2.58 -5.18 25.52
C LYS A 207 3.10 -4.78 24.15
N ILE A 208 4.28 -5.28 23.77
CA ILE A 208 4.87 -5.07 22.44
C ILE A 208 3.91 -5.54 21.33
N ILE A 209 3.40 -6.78 21.44
CA ILE A 209 2.47 -7.35 20.46
C ILE A 209 1.18 -6.51 20.39
N LYS A 210 0.67 -6.04 21.52
CA LYS A 210 -0.50 -5.17 21.54
C LYS A 210 -0.23 -3.83 20.84
N ASP A 211 0.89 -3.19 21.14
CA ASP A 211 1.25 -1.92 20.52
C ASP A 211 1.50 -2.07 19.01
N MET A 212 2.08 -3.20 18.59
CA MET A 212 2.23 -3.56 17.16
C MET A 212 0.87 -3.75 16.48
N ASP A 213 -0.03 -4.52 17.11
CA ASP A 213 -1.38 -4.77 16.60
C ASP A 213 -2.19 -3.46 16.48
N GLU A 214 -2.10 -2.58 17.46
CA GLU A 214 -2.75 -1.26 17.41
C GLU A 214 -2.18 -0.36 16.33
N ALA A 215 -0.86 -0.35 16.15
CA ALA A 215 -0.20 0.47 15.13
C ALA A 215 -0.61 0.04 13.71
N VAL A 216 -0.55 -1.26 13.42
CA VAL A 216 -0.94 -1.82 12.12
C VAL A 216 -2.43 -1.65 11.86
N SER A 217 -3.27 -1.96 12.86
CA SER A 217 -4.72 -1.82 12.78
C SER A 217 -5.13 -0.39 12.47
N SER A 218 -4.59 0.57 13.23
CA SER A 218 -4.90 1.99 13.06
C SER A 218 -4.46 2.50 11.68
N TYR A 219 -3.29 2.06 11.20
CA TYR A 219 -2.82 2.44 9.88
C TYR A 219 -3.69 1.89 8.75
N ILE A 220 -3.94 0.56 8.75
CA ILE A 220 -4.70 -0.08 7.67
C ILE A 220 -6.13 0.49 7.59
N GLN A 221 -6.80 0.63 8.74
CA GLN A 221 -8.15 1.19 8.78
C GLN A 221 -8.15 2.67 8.36
N GLY A 222 -7.19 3.43 8.87
CA GLY A 222 -7.06 4.85 8.53
C GLY A 222 -6.80 5.05 7.05
N GLN A 223 -5.84 4.32 6.48
CA GLN A 223 -5.47 4.45 5.07
C GLN A 223 -6.60 4.02 4.13
N ALA A 224 -7.31 2.93 4.45
CA ALA A 224 -8.45 2.50 3.65
C ALA A 224 -9.60 3.52 3.68
N LEU A 225 -9.90 4.09 4.84
CA LEU A 225 -10.93 5.11 4.97
C LEU A 225 -10.52 6.42 4.25
N ALA A 226 -9.27 6.85 4.39
CA ALA A 226 -8.74 8.02 3.68
C ALA A 226 -8.80 7.81 2.15
N ALA A 227 -8.37 6.65 1.66
CA ALA A 227 -8.43 6.32 0.24
C ALA A 227 -9.88 6.32 -0.30
N PHE A 228 -10.83 5.79 0.47
CA PHE A 228 -12.25 5.85 0.12
C PHE A 228 -12.78 7.28 0.04
N ILE A 229 -12.48 8.11 1.04
CA ILE A 229 -12.92 9.51 1.08
C ILE A 229 -12.31 10.30 -0.09
N VAL A 230 -11.02 10.12 -0.37
CA VAL A 230 -10.35 10.74 -1.52
C VAL A 230 -11.03 10.32 -2.83
N GLY A 231 -11.31 9.03 -3.01
CA GLY A 231 -12.02 8.55 -4.19
C GLY A 231 -13.39 9.20 -4.38
N VAL A 232 -14.17 9.30 -3.31
CA VAL A 232 -15.49 9.97 -3.33
C VAL A 232 -15.35 11.46 -3.65
N MET A 233 -14.41 12.17 -3.00
CA MET A 233 -14.17 13.59 -3.27
C MET A 233 -13.71 13.84 -4.71
N MET A 234 -12.82 12.99 -5.24
CA MET A 234 -12.38 13.05 -6.65
C MET A 234 -13.56 12.83 -7.60
N TYR A 235 -14.41 11.83 -7.34
CA TYR A 235 -15.60 11.61 -8.16
C TYR A 235 -16.55 12.80 -8.17
N ILE A 236 -16.81 13.39 -7.02
CA ILE A 236 -17.64 14.59 -6.89
C ILE A 236 -17.00 15.76 -7.68
N GLY A 237 -15.70 16.01 -7.46
CA GLY A 237 -14.99 17.09 -8.13
C GLY A 237 -14.95 16.90 -9.66
N TYR A 238 -14.65 15.72 -10.15
CA TYR A 238 -14.66 15.41 -11.59
C TYR A 238 -16.05 15.50 -12.20
N SER A 239 -17.09 15.11 -11.47
CA SER A 239 -18.48 15.24 -11.91
C SER A 239 -18.92 16.71 -12.01
N ILE A 240 -18.53 17.56 -11.05
CA ILE A 240 -18.84 19.01 -11.06
C ILE A 240 -18.22 19.71 -12.27
N ILE A 241 -16.95 19.37 -12.60
CA ILE A 241 -16.26 19.99 -13.75
C ILE A 241 -16.64 19.35 -15.09
N GLY A 242 -17.41 18.24 -15.07
CA GLY A 242 -17.81 17.52 -16.29
C GLY A 242 -16.65 16.77 -16.98
N LEU A 243 -15.69 16.24 -16.21
CA LEU A 243 -14.54 15.53 -16.77
C LEU A 243 -14.98 14.19 -17.38
N PRO A 244 -14.66 13.90 -18.66
CA PRO A 244 -14.89 12.59 -19.26
C PRO A 244 -14.17 11.51 -18.45
N TYR A 245 -14.78 10.31 -18.35
CA TYR A 245 -14.24 9.18 -17.58
C TYR A 245 -14.02 9.47 -16.10
N GLY A 246 -14.69 10.47 -15.53
CA GLY A 246 -14.48 10.92 -14.14
C GLY A 246 -14.67 9.82 -13.10
N LEU A 247 -15.58 8.86 -13.32
CA LEU A 247 -15.80 7.75 -12.38
C LEU A 247 -14.60 6.81 -12.33
N ILE A 248 -14.08 6.37 -13.50
CA ILE A 248 -12.93 5.47 -13.52
C ILE A 248 -11.67 6.16 -13.00
N LEU A 249 -11.47 7.44 -13.30
CA LEU A 249 -10.36 8.24 -12.79
C LEU A 249 -10.43 8.38 -11.25
N ALA A 250 -11.62 8.55 -10.69
CA ALA A 250 -11.82 8.58 -9.24
C ALA A 250 -11.58 7.22 -8.58
N VAL A 251 -11.97 6.11 -9.23
CA VAL A 251 -11.66 4.75 -8.75
C VAL A 251 -10.15 4.49 -8.78
N ILE A 252 -9.46 4.93 -9.84
CA ILE A 252 -8.00 4.86 -9.91
C ILE A 252 -7.38 5.65 -8.75
N ALA A 253 -7.87 6.87 -8.48
CA ALA A 253 -7.42 7.69 -7.36
C ALA A 253 -7.66 6.99 -6.01
N MET A 254 -8.82 6.37 -5.81
CA MET A 254 -9.15 5.60 -4.61
C MET A 254 -8.18 4.44 -4.39
N ILE A 255 -7.91 3.65 -5.43
CA ILE A 255 -7.05 2.47 -5.33
C ILE A 255 -5.59 2.88 -5.12
N THR A 256 -5.10 3.84 -5.90
CA THR A 256 -3.70 4.28 -5.79
C THR A 256 -3.42 5.02 -4.50
N ASN A 257 -4.40 5.73 -3.93
CA ASN A 257 -4.25 6.44 -2.65
C ASN A 257 -4.02 5.51 -1.43
N ILE A 258 -4.11 4.17 -1.62
CA ILE A 258 -3.63 3.21 -0.62
C ILE A 258 -2.13 3.40 -0.37
N ILE A 259 -1.37 3.91 -1.35
CA ILE A 259 0.04 4.26 -1.22
C ILE A 259 0.13 5.76 -0.91
N PRO A 260 0.53 6.15 0.32
CA PRO A 260 0.59 7.56 0.70
C PRO A 260 1.48 8.38 -0.26
N PHE A 261 1.11 9.60 -0.53
CA PHE A 261 1.78 10.57 -1.41
C PHE A 261 1.88 10.10 -2.87
N LEU A 262 2.40 8.90 -3.13
CA LEU A 262 2.63 8.39 -4.49
C LEU A 262 1.30 8.16 -5.23
N GLY A 263 0.28 7.68 -4.52
CA GLY A 263 -1.02 7.39 -5.09
C GLY A 263 -1.69 8.57 -5.75
N ALA A 264 -1.57 9.73 -5.13
CA ALA A 264 -2.08 10.99 -5.67
C ALA A 264 -1.42 11.37 -7.01
N PHE A 265 -0.09 11.22 -7.11
CA PHE A 265 0.65 11.49 -8.34
C PHE A 265 0.28 10.50 -9.44
N ILE A 266 0.16 9.20 -9.11
CA ILE A 266 -0.23 8.16 -10.07
C ILE A 266 -1.63 8.46 -10.64
N ALA A 267 -2.58 8.87 -9.79
CA ALA A 267 -3.94 9.21 -10.21
C ALA A 267 -4.03 10.53 -10.99
N PHE A 268 -3.18 11.50 -10.66
CA PHE A 268 -3.16 12.80 -11.32
C PHE A 268 -2.78 12.69 -12.79
N VAL A 269 -1.82 11.84 -13.14
CA VAL A 269 -1.32 11.71 -14.51
C VAL A 269 -2.42 11.39 -15.53
N PRO A 270 -3.22 10.32 -15.40
CA PRO A 270 -4.28 10.07 -16.36
C PRO A 270 -5.37 11.16 -16.34
N ALA A 271 -5.69 11.73 -15.18
CA ALA A 271 -6.71 12.77 -15.09
C ALA A 271 -6.30 14.05 -15.81
N ILE A 272 -5.05 14.50 -15.65
CA ILE A 272 -4.56 15.71 -16.31
C ILE A 272 -4.44 15.49 -17.82
N ILE A 273 -4.06 14.29 -18.28
CA ILE A 273 -4.01 13.94 -19.71
C ILE A 273 -5.41 14.06 -20.33
N ILE A 274 -6.43 13.45 -19.73
CA ILE A 274 -7.81 13.56 -20.20
C ILE A 274 -8.29 15.01 -20.18
N GLY A 275 -7.94 15.77 -19.13
CA GLY A 275 -8.21 17.20 -19.06
C GLY A 275 -7.62 18.00 -20.21
N LEU A 276 -6.32 17.78 -20.51
CA LEU A 276 -5.61 18.47 -21.61
C LEU A 276 -6.20 18.14 -22.99
N ILE A 277 -6.61 16.91 -23.21
CA ILE A 277 -7.25 16.49 -24.46
C ILE A 277 -8.59 17.18 -24.63
N THR A 278 -9.38 17.25 -23.56
CA THR A 278 -10.68 17.90 -23.59
C THR A 278 -10.53 19.39 -23.87
N SER A 279 -9.78 20.11 -23.03
CA SER A 279 -9.39 21.51 -23.26
C SER A 279 -8.32 21.97 -22.27
N PRO A 280 -7.51 23.00 -22.58
CA PRO A 280 -6.57 23.58 -21.60
C PRO A 280 -7.26 24.06 -20.32
N VAL A 281 -8.47 24.61 -20.46
CA VAL A 281 -9.28 25.06 -19.29
C VAL A 281 -9.70 23.86 -18.45
N MET A 282 -10.05 22.73 -19.08
CA MET A 282 -10.39 21.50 -18.35
C MET A 282 -9.19 20.97 -17.54
N ALA A 283 -7.98 21.00 -18.11
CA ALA A 283 -6.77 20.62 -17.40
C ALA A 283 -6.53 21.48 -16.14
N ILE A 284 -6.73 22.79 -16.24
CA ILE A 284 -6.63 23.69 -15.07
C ILE A 284 -7.69 23.33 -14.01
N LYS A 285 -8.93 23.06 -14.43
CA LYS A 285 -9.99 22.62 -13.51
C LYS A 285 -9.64 21.29 -12.84
N VAL A 286 -9.10 20.32 -13.58
CA VAL A 286 -8.62 19.03 -13.01
C VAL A 286 -7.53 19.27 -11.99
N ALA A 287 -6.50 20.06 -12.33
CA ALA A 287 -5.42 20.37 -11.40
C ALA A 287 -5.97 21.04 -10.12
N PHE A 288 -6.92 21.98 -10.27
CA PHE A 288 -7.56 22.63 -9.13
C PHE A 288 -8.31 21.63 -8.24
N VAL A 289 -9.14 20.74 -8.82
CA VAL A 289 -9.86 19.68 -8.07
C VAL A 289 -8.87 18.80 -7.30
N VAL A 290 -7.82 18.33 -7.98
CA VAL A 290 -6.80 17.49 -7.33
C VAL A 290 -6.11 18.20 -6.18
N ILE A 291 -5.69 19.45 -6.36
CA ILE A 291 -5.06 20.26 -5.31
C ILE A 291 -6.00 20.42 -4.12
N VAL A 292 -7.27 20.78 -4.35
CA VAL A 292 -8.25 20.94 -3.28
C VAL A 292 -8.46 19.65 -2.52
N VAL A 293 -8.65 18.53 -3.22
CA VAL A 293 -8.84 17.21 -2.59
C VAL A 293 -7.60 16.82 -1.79
N GLN A 294 -6.39 17.02 -2.33
CA GLN A 294 -5.14 16.71 -1.62
C GLN A 294 -4.93 17.60 -0.39
N GLN A 295 -5.33 18.89 -0.44
CA GLN A 295 -5.29 19.75 0.73
C GLN A 295 -6.27 19.30 1.81
N ILE A 296 -7.45 18.86 1.43
CA ILE A 296 -8.44 18.31 2.39
C ILE A 296 -7.90 16.98 2.97
N ASP A 297 -7.35 16.11 2.13
CA ASP A 297 -6.79 14.84 2.60
C ASP A 297 -5.64 15.06 3.59
N GLY A 298 -4.66 15.89 3.24
CA GLY A 298 -3.48 16.12 4.07
C GLY A 298 -3.76 16.88 5.38
N ASN A 299 -4.68 17.86 5.36
CA ASN A 299 -4.92 18.75 6.51
C ASN A 299 -6.13 18.36 7.36
N VAL A 300 -7.07 17.60 6.81
CA VAL A 300 -8.33 17.25 7.50
C VAL A 300 -8.49 15.74 7.61
N THR A 301 -8.52 15.01 6.49
CA THR A 301 -8.85 13.58 6.47
C THR A 301 -7.80 12.76 7.22
N SER A 302 -6.53 12.91 6.85
CA SER A 302 -5.44 12.14 7.45
C SER A 302 -5.26 12.39 8.94
N PRO A 303 -5.24 13.64 9.45
CA PRO A 303 -5.17 13.91 10.89
C PRO A 303 -6.37 13.42 11.69
N LEU A 304 -7.60 13.54 11.13
CA LEU A 304 -8.82 13.07 11.79
C LEU A 304 -8.89 11.56 11.90
N ILE A 305 -8.44 10.84 10.88
CA ILE A 305 -8.57 9.38 10.79
C ILE A 305 -7.40 8.68 11.46
N MET A 306 -6.17 9.08 11.16
CA MET A 306 -4.97 8.43 11.69
C MET A 306 -4.57 8.93 13.08
N GLY A 307 -5.01 10.13 13.44
CA GLY A 307 -4.66 10.75 14.72
C GLY A 307 -3.13 10.94 14.87
N ARG A 308 -2.68 11.15 16.14
CA ARG A 308 -1.25 11.30 16.45
C ARG A 308 -0.49 9.98 16.62
N LYS A 309 -1.12 8.82 16.36
CA LYS A 309 -0.54 7.51 16.66
C LYS A 309 0.64 7.11 15.78
N LEU A 310 0.71 7.65 14.56
CA LEU A 310 1.81 7.42 13.62
C LEU A 310 2.47 8.76 13.27
N ASP A 311 3.24 9.30 14.23
CA ASP A 311 4.06 10.48 13.98
C ASP A 311 5.30 10.06 13.17
N ILE A 312 5.15 10.00 11.85
CA ILE A 312 6.20 9.67 10.88
C ILE A 312 6.41 10.89 9.99
N HIS A 313 7.65 11.38 9.97
CA HIS A 313 7.99 12.49 9.09
C HIS A 313 7.74 12.14 7.62
N PRO A 314 7.13 13.01 6.78
CA PRO A 314 6.83 12.71 5.37
C PRO A 314 8.02 12.21 4.56
N LEU A 315 9.21 12.78 4.78
CA LEU A 315 10.43 12.33 4.13
C LEU A 315 10.75 10.87 4.43
N THR A 316 10.53 10.42 5.67
CA THR A 316 10.73 9.02 6.05
C THR A 316 9.79 8.11 5.28
N VAL A 317 8.52 8.50 5.12
CA VAL A 317 7.56 7.72 4.33
C VAL A 317 8.02 7.59 2.87
N ILE A 318 8.46 8.69 2.25
CA ILE A 318 8.96 8.68 0.86
C ILE A 318 10.17 7.73 0.73
N LEU A 319 11.15 7.83 1.63
CA LEU A 319 12.34 6.99 1.60
C LEU A 319 12.00 5.49 1.76
N ILE A 320 11.09 5.17 2.67
CA ILE A 320 10.65 3.79 2.89
C ILE A 320 9.91 3.25 1.66
N LEU A 321 9.03 4.07 1.05
CA LEU A 321 8.33 3.71 -0.18
C LEU A 321 9.29 3.44 -1.34
N LEU A 322 10.35 4.23 -1.50
CA LEU A 322 11.38 4.01 -2.52
C LEU A 322 12.12 2.69 -2.29
N VAL A 323 12.55 2.42 -1.06
CA VAL A 323 13.25 1.17 -0.71
C VAL A 323 12.30 -0.03 -0.89
N ALA A 324 11.10 0.04 -0.34
CA ALA A 324 10.13 -1.04 -0.41
C ALA A 324 9.64 -1.29 -1.84
N GLY A 325 9.53 -0.24 -2.66
CA GLY A 325 9.20 -0.34 -4.07
C GLY A 325 10.27 -1.09 -4.87
N ASN A 326 11.55 -0.84 -4.59
CA ASN A 326 12.65 -1.58 -5.21
C ASN A 326 12.71 -3.06 -4.77
N LEU A 327 12.34 -3.36 -3.52
CA LEU A 327 12.40 -4.71 -2.97
C LEU A 327 11.20 -5.58 -3.36
N GLY A 328 9.99 -5.01 -3.39
CA GLY A 328 8.75 -5.75 -3.55
C GLY A 328 7.73 -5.11 -4.50
N GLY A 329 8.17 -4.16 -5.34
CA GLY A 329 7.29 -3.47 -6.29
C GLY A 329 6.10 -2.78 -5.61
N LEU A 330 4.95 -2.80 -6.26
CA LEU A 330 3.71 -2.18 -5.77
C LEU A 330 3.29 -2.71 -4.38
N LEU A 331 3.45 -4.01 -4.16
CA LEU A 331 3.10 -4.64 -2.88
C LEU A 331 4.06 -4.23 -1.77
N GLY A 332 5.34 -4.10 -2.09
CA GLY A 332 6.32 -3.53 -1.16
C GLY A 332 5.92 -2.12 -0.73
N MET A 333 5.48 -1.27 -1.66
CA MET A 333 5.00 0.08 -1.35
C MET A 333 3.76 0.08 -0.44
N ILE A 334 2.77 -0.79 -0.70
CA ILE A 334 1.56 -0.91 0.14
C ILE A 334 1.92 -1.31 1.56
N LEU A 335 2.88 -2.22 1.73
CA LEU A 335 3.33 -2.73 3.03
C LEU A 335 4.39 -1.88 3.70
N ALA A 336 4.97 -0.92 3.01
CA ALA A 336 6.11 -0.12 3.49
C ALA A 336 5.83 0.52 4.85
N VAL A 337 4.72 1.23 4.97
CA VAL A 337 4.37 1.96 6.21
C VAL A 337 3.96 1.02 7.35
N PRO A 338 3.11 -0.01 7.15
CA PRO A 338 2.86 -1.03 8.18
C PRO A 338 4.13 -1.70 8.68
N THR A 339 5.02 -2.11 7.78
CA THR A 339 6.29 -2.74 8.15
C THR A 339 7.18 -1.80 8.96
N TYR A 340 7.28 -0.54 8.56
CA TYR A 340 8.01 0.46 9.32
C TYR A 340 7.39 0.69 10.71
N ALA A 341 6.07 0.77 10.80
CA ALA A 341 5.38 0.93 12.08
C ALA A 341 5.70 -0.22 13.04
N LEU A 342 5.69 -1.46 12.54
CA LEU A 342 6.11 -2.65 13.30
C LEU A 342 7.57 -2.54 13.78
N LEU A 343 8.49 -2.21 12.87
CA LEU A 343 9.90 -2.06 13.19
C LEU A 343 10.13 -0.93 14.21
N LYS A 344 9.45 0.20 14.06
CA LYS A 344 9.52 1.33 15.01
C LYS A 344 9.10 0.90 16.42
N VAL A 345 8.01 0.14 16.55
CA VAL A 345 7.54 -0.39 17.84
C VAL A 345 8.58 -1.33 18.44
N ILE A 346 9.10 -2.29 17.67
CA ILE A 346 10.12 -3.25 18.13
C ILE A 346 11.37 -2.52 18.63
N VAL A 347 11.91 -1.61 17.82
CA VAL A 347 13.13 -0.85 18.15
C VAL A 347 12.90 0.03 19.40
N SER A 348 11.76 0.71 19.48
CA SER A 348 11.43 1.58 20.62
C SER A 348 11.35 0.78 21.92
N HIS A 349 10.69 -0.37 21.92
CA HIS A 349 10.60 -1.23 23.12
C HIS A 349 11.94 -1.87 23.48
N THR A 350 12.70 -2.35 22.51
CA THR A 350 14.05 -2.91 22.73
C THR A 350 14.99 -1.88 23.33
N TYR A 351 14.97 -0.65 22.79
CA TYR A 351 15.76 0.46 23.34
C TYR A 351 15.35 0.81 24.76
N ARG A 352 14.05 0.86 25.05
CA ARG A 352 13.53 1.12 26.39
C ARG A 352 13.96 0.04 27.39
N LEU A 353 13.88 -1.24 27.01
CA LEU A 353 14.33 -2.35 27.86
C LEU A 353 15.83 -2.27 28.13
N TYR A 354 16.63 -1.97 27.11
CA TYR A 354 18.08 -1.77 27.26
C TYR A 354 18.41 -0.62 28.23
N ARG A 355 17.70 0.51 28.11
CA ARG A 355 17.89 1.66 28.98
C ARG A 355 17.54 1.33 30.44
N LEU A 356 16.41 0.67 30.69
CA LEU A 356 15.98 0.26 32.03
C LEU A 356 16.93 -0.76 32.67
N SER A 357 17.51 -1.66 31.86
CA SER A 357 18.53 -2.59 32.34
C SER A 357 19.79 -1.86 32.80
N LYS A 358 20.22 -0.84 32.04
CA LYS A 358 21.42 -0.06 32.35
C LYS A 358 21.24 0.87 33.57
N ASP A 359 20.04 1.42 33.74
CA ASP A 359 19.71 2.26 34.88
C ASP A 359 19.68 1.42 36.18
N LYS A 360 19.14 0.20 36.15
CA LYS A 360 19.20 -0.74 37.29
C LYS A 360 20.61 -1.18 37.66
N GLU A 361 21.50 -1.32 36.68
CA GLU A 361 22.90 -1.65 36.92
C GLU A 361 23.66 -0.49 37.60
N LYS A 362 23.30 0.75 37.30
CA LYS A 362 23.85 1.95 37.97
C LYS A 362 23.33 2.11 39.39
N ASP A 363 22.03 1.91 39.60
CA ASP A 363 21.42 2.01 40.95
C ASP A 363 21.86 0.85 41.84
N GLY A 364 22.14 -0.35 41.29
CA GLY A 364 22.67 -1.50 42.02
C GLY A 364 24.14 -1.34 42.50
N ILE A 365 24.92 -0.49 41.85
CA ILE A 365 26.29 -0.17 42.23
C ILE A 365 26.32 0.87 43.37
N GLN A 366 25.29 1.70 43.54
CA GLN A 366 25.22 2.70 44.63
C GLN A 366 24.78 2.12 45.99
N ILE A 367 24.34 0.85 46.04
CA ILE A 367 23.91 0.20 47.30
C ILE A 367 25.07 -0.59 47.94
N ILE A 368 26.27 -0.61 47.35
CA ILE A 368 27.43 -1.37 47.81
C ILE A 368 28.61 -0.44 48.26
N GLU A 369 28.44 0.87 48.22
CA GLU A 369 29.31 1.86 48.87
C GLU A 369 28.58 2.44 50.11
#